data_6bd090aaedb68489dbaa167ad62a3646
#
_entry.id   6bd090aaedb68489dbaa167ad62a3646
#
_cell.length_a   1.000
_cell.length_b   1.000
_cell.length_c   1.000
_cell.angle_alpha   90.00
_cell.angle_beta   90.00
_cell.angle_gamma   90.00
#
_symmetry.space_group_name_H-M   'P 1'
#
loop_
_entity.id
_entity.type
_entity.pdbx_description
1 polymer ?
#
loop_
_entity_poly.entity_id
_entity_poly.type
_entity_poly.pdbx_seq_one_letter_code
_entity_poly.pdbx_strand_id
1 'polypeptide(L)'
;MQYMLIFNETTAEAGRRDDPAAAPAYWGAWEAYVGAMHGSGIVVSGNGLQAPRTATHVRVVGGKRQVQDGPFADTHEHLGG
;
A
#
# COMPACT_ATOMS: atom_id res chain seq x y z
N MET A 1 20.07 -4.39 14.22
CA MET A 1 18.68 -4.89 14.21
C MET A 1 17.94 -4.28 13.03
N GLN A 2 17.16 -5.05 12.32
CA GLN A 2 16.36 -4.57 11.20
C GLN A 2 14.90 -4.41 11.63
N TYR A 3 14.25 -3.40 11.06
CA TYR A 3 12.83 -3.12 11.26
C TYR A 3 12.12 -3.09 9.91
N MET A 4 10.85 -3.42 9.92
CA MET A 4 9.98 -3.29 8.75
C MET A 4 9.00 -2.14 8.99
N LEU A 5 8.94 -1.19 8.05
CA LEU A 5 7.91 -0.16 8.02
C LEU A 5 6.82 -0.63 7.07
N ILE A 6 5.59 -0.64 7.55
CA ILE A 6 4.41 -1.01 6.76
C ILE A 6 3.51 0.21 6.69
N PHE A 7 3.21 0.67 5.48
CA PHE A 7 2.37 1.84 5.26
C PHE A 7 0.96 1.41 4.91
N ASN A 8 0.01 1.80 5.74
CA ASN A 8 -1.40 1.60 5.49
C ASN A 8 -2.05 2.92 5.09
N GLU A 9 -2.99 2.86 4.17
CA GLU A 9 -3.75 4.00 3.69
C GLU A 9 -5.23 3.79 3.93
N THR A 10 -5.96 4.87 4.22
CA THR A 10 -7.41 4.83 4.22
C THR A 10 -7.93 4.62 2.81
N THR A 11 -9.20 4.20 2.68
CA THR A 11 -9.82 4.05 1.35
C THR A 11 -9.79 5.38 0.58
N ALA A 12 -10.03 6.51 1.25
CA ALA A 12 -9.98 7.83 0.63
C ALA A 12 -8.57 8.17 0.11
N GLU A 13 -7.52 7.93 0.90
CA GLU A 13 -6.14 8.19 0.48
C GLU A 13 -5.71 7.26 -0.66
N ALA A 14 -6.05 5.98 -0.57
CA ALA A 14 -5.74 5.02 -1.64
C ALA A 14 -6.40 5.42 -2.97
N GLY A 15 -7.61 5.98 -2.92
CA GLY A 15 -8.33 6.46 -4.11
C GLY A 15 -7.69 7.66 -4.78
N ARG A 16 -6.92 8.47 -4.06
CA ARG A 16 -6.24 9.65 -4.63
C ARG A 16 -5.20 9.29 -5.68
N ARG A 17 -4.63 8.12 -5.61
CA ARG A 17 -3.58 7.67 -6.54
C ARG A 17 -4.05 7.57 -7.99
N ASP A 18 -5.34 7.31 -8.20
CA ASP A 18 -5.96 7.13 -9.51
C ASP A 18 -6.85 8.33 -9.91
N ASP A 19 -7.03 9.31 -9.04
CA ASP A 19 -7.80 10.53 -9.31
C ASP A 19 -6.91 11.53 -10.06
N PRO A 20 -7.22 11.90 -11.32
CA PRO A 20 -6.40 12.82 -12.11
C PRO A 20 -6.13 14.15 -11.43
N ALA A 21 -7.06 14.65 -10.61
CA ALA A 21 -6.91 15.91 -9.89
C ALA A 21 -6.01 15.78 -8.67
N ALA A 22 -6.01 14.64 -7.99
CA ALA A 22 -5.28 14.42 -6.74
C ALA A 22 -3.95 13.66 -6.93
N ALA A 23 -3.83 12.85 -7.97
CA ALA A 23 -2.68 11.98 -8.18
C ALA A 23 -1.32 12.71 -8.19
N PRO A 24 -1.15 13.87 -8.85
CA PRO A 24 0.15 14.56 -8.83
C PRO A 24 0.62 14.91 -7.42
N ALA A 25 -0.27 15.44 -6.58
CA ALA A 25 0.06 15.77 -5.19
C ALA A 25 0.31 14.51 -4.34
N TYR A 26 -0.49 13.48 -4.54
CA TYR A 26 -0.34 12.19 -3.87
C TYR A 26 1.03 11.57 -4.15
N TRP A 27 1.39 11.41 -5.41
CA TRP A 27 2.66 10.81 -5.80
C TRP A 27 3.86 11.70 -5.45
N GLY A 28 3.71 13.01 -5.58
CA GLY A 28 4.75 13.96 -5.19
C GLY A 28 5.09 13.88 -3.70
N ALA A 29 4.09 13.73 -2.83
CA ALA A 29 4.29 13.57 -1.39
C ALA A 29 5.01 12.25 -1.07
N TRP A 30 4.62 11.15 -1.72
CA TRP A 30 5.30 9.86 -1.56
C TRP A 30 6.73 9.89 -2.04
N GLU A 31 6.97 10.47 -3.21
CA GLU A 31 8.32 10.61 -3.76
C GLU A 31 9.24 11.40 -2.82
N ALA A 32 8.75 12.50 -2.25
CA ALA A 32 9.52 13.31 -1.30
C ALA A 32 9.83 12.51 -0.01
N TYR A 33 8.84 11.80 0.54
CA TYR A 33 9.02 11.03 1.76
C TYR A 33 9.98 9.85 1.56
N VAL A 34 9.78 9.07 0.52
CA VAL A 34 10.64 7.92 0.20
C VAL A 34 12.06 8.40 -0.12
N GLY A 35 12.19 9.51 -0.86
CA GLY A 35 13.49 10.12 -1.13
C GLY A 35 14.23 10.54 0.14
N ALA A 36 13.51 11.13 1.11
CA ALA A 36 14.08 11.50 2.39
C ALA A 36 14.54 10.28 3.19
N MET A 37 13.76 9.20 3.19
CA MET A 37 14.14 7.96 3.85
C MET A 37 15.42 7.36 3.23
N HIS A 38 15.50 7.28 1.92
CA HIS A 38 16.70 6.80 1.23
C HIS A 38 17.91 7.72 1.49
N GLY A 39 17.71 9.02 1.48
CA GLY A 39 18.75 9.99 1.77
C GLY A 39 19.30 9.90 3.18
N SER A 40 18.53 9.38 4.14
CA SER A 40 18.98 9.19 5.52
C SER A 40 19.92 7.98 5.70
N GLY A 41 20.00 7.10 4.71
CA GLY A 41 20.85 5.91 4.74
C GLY A 41 20.31 4.75 5.57
N ILE A 42 19.07 4.83 6.10
CA ILE A 42 18.50 3.77 6.94
C ILE A 42 17.76 2.69 6.14
N VAL A 43 17.42 2.96 4.88
CA VAL A 43 16.64 2.02 4.05
C VAL A 43 17.55 1.00 3.42
N VAL A 44 17.28 -0.29 3.67
CA VAL A 44 17.96 -1.41 3.04
C VAL A 44 17.28 -1.79 1.73
N SER A 45 15.94 -1.91 1.76
CA SER A 45 15.13 -2.25 0.59
C SER A 45 13.67 -1.85 0.85
N GLY A 46 12.88 -1.76 -0.21
CA GLY A 46 11.47 -1.47 -0.08
C GLY A 46 10.73 -1.66 -1.40
N ASN A 47 9.42 -1.80 -1.32
CA ASN A 47 8.55 -1.96 -2.48
C ASN A 47 7.24 -1.20 -2.27
N GLY A 48 6.83 -0.45 -3.29
CA GLY A 48 5.47 0.06 -3.37
C GLY A 48 4.54 -1.02 -3.90
N LEU A 49 3.29 -0.96 -3.51
CA LEU A 49 2.27 -1.90 -3.97
C LEU A 49 1.34 -1.25 -5.00
N GLN A 50 0.74 -2.08 -5.84
CA GLN A 50 -0.31 -1.64 -6.75
C GLN A 50 -1.59 -1.29 -5.98
N ALA A 51 -2.57 -0.71 -6.68
CA ALA A 51 -3.84 -0.35 -6.07
C ALA A 51 -4.53 -1.55 -5.41
N PRO A 52 -5.24 -1.32 -4.28
CA PRO A 52 -5.89 -2.41 -3.54
C PRO A 52 -6.85 -3.26 -4.37
N ARG A 53 -7.47 -2.68 -5.41
CA ARG A 53 -8.36 -3.42 -6.31
C ARG A 53 -7.67 -4.57 -7.05
N THR A 54 -6.34 -4.54 -7.16
CA THR A 54 -5.55 -5.59 -7.81
C THR A 54 -5.11 -6.69 -6.86
N ALA A 55 -5.34 -6.51 -5.55
CA ALA A 55 -4.88 -7.43 -4.53
C ALA A 55 -5.75 -8.68 -4.47
N THR A 56 -5.17 -9.74 -3.93
CA THR A 56 -5.86 -10.99 -3.66
C THR A 56 -5.61 -11.39 -2.21
N HIS A 57 -6.68 -11.65 -1.46
CA HIS A 57 -6.58 -12.23 -0.12
C HIS A 57 -6.62 -13.75 -0.21
N VAL A 58 -5.69 -14.39 0.46
CA VAL A 58 -5.64 -15.84 0.59
C VAL A 58 -5.70 -16.19 2.08
N ARG A 59 -6.64 -17.05 2.45
CA ARG A 59 -6.81 -17.56 3.81
C ARG A 59 -6.80 -19.08 3.80
N VAL A 60 -6.36 -19.66 4.91
CA VAL A 60 -6.52 -21.09 5.18
C VAL A 60 -7.37 -21.24 6.43
N VAL A 61 -8.56 -21.78 6.27
CA VAL A 61 -9.53 -21.99 7.36
C VAL A 61 -9.96 -23.44 7.37
N GLY A 62 -9.75 -24.15 8.49
CA GLY A 62 -10.11 -25.55 8.61
C GLY A 62 -9.41 -26.43 7.57
N GLY A 63 -8.16 -26.11 7.20
CA GLY A 63 -7.40 -26.82 6.17
C GLY A 63 -7.80 -26.50 4.73
N LYS A 64 -8.77 -25.60 4.54
CA LYS A 64 -9.23 -25.18 3.20
C LYS A 64 -8.72 -23.79 2.84
N ARG A 65 -8.22 -23.65 1.63
CA ARG A 65 -7.80 -22.37 1.07
C ARG A 65 -9.01 -21.59 0.58
N GLN A 66 -9.11 -20.34 1.03
CA GLN A 66 -10.10 -19.38 0.57
C GLN A 66 -9.38 -18.23 -0.14
N VAL A 67 -9.83 -17.89 -1.34
CA VAL A 67 -9.24 -16.85 -2.18
C VAL A 67 -10.31 -15.81 -2.48
N GLN A 68 -9.98 -14.53 -2.27
CA GLN A 68 -10.85 -13.41 -2.58
C GLN A 68 -10.05 -12.35 -3.33
N ASP A 69 -10.47 -12.04 -4.54
CA ASP A 69 -9.89 -10.93 -5.32
C ASP A 69 -10.50 -9.60 -4.90
N GLY A 70 -9.68 -8.53 -4.97
CA GLY A 70 -10.17 -7.17 -4.75
C GLY A 70 -11.13 -6.70 -5.84
N PRO A 71 -11.81 -5.56 -5.63
CA PRO A 71 -11.71 -4.68 -4.47
C PRO A 71 -12.38 -5.23 -3.19
N PHE A 72 -11.93 -4.71 -2.03
CA PHE A 72 -12.42 -5.14 -0.71
C PHE A 72 -13.29 -4.04 -0.12
N ALA A 73 -14.61 -4.13 -0.32
CA ALA A 73 -15.57 -3.08 0.04
C ALA A 73 -15.66 -2.81 1.55
N ASP A 74 -15.43 -3.85 2.36
CA ASP A 74 -15.52 -3.77 3.83
C ASP A 74 -14.20 -3.36 4.50
N THR A 75 -13.14 -3.17 3.74
CA THR A 75 -11.82 -2.79 4.25
C THR A 75 -11.68 -1.27 4.29
N HIS A 76 -11.32 -0.72 5.45
CA HIS A 76 -11.15 0.73 5.64
C HIS A 76 -9.70 1.19 5.50
N GLU A 77 -8.75 0.29 5.64
CA GLU A 77 -7.33 0.55 5.46
C GLU A 77 -6.73 -0.46 4.50
N HIS A 78 -5.82 0.00 3.67
CA HIS A 78 -5.17 -0.81 2.66
C HIS A 78 -3.66 -0.70 2.79
N LEU A 79 -2.96 -1.81 2.55
CA LEU A 79 -1.52 -1.84 2.50
C LEU A 79 -1.04 -1.15 1.23
N GLY A 80 -0.20 -0.11 1.37
CA GLY A 80 0.34 0.65 0.25
C GLY A 80 1.82 0.38 -0.04
N GLY A 81 2.50 -0.15 0.93
CA GLY A 81 3.93 -0.45 0.79
C GLY A 81 4.59 -0.89 2.06
#